data_2bd491ee9689250297f9171afd5384bc
#
_entry.id   2bd491ee9689250297f9171afd5384bc
#
_cell.length_a   1.000
_cell.length_b   1.000
_cell.length_c   1.000
_cell.angle_alpha   90.00
_cell.angle_beta   90.00
_cell.angle_gamma   90.00
#
_symmetry.space_group_name_H-M   'P 1'
#
loop_
_entity.id
_entity.type
_entity.pdbx_description
1 polymer ?
#
loop_
_entity_poly.entity_id
_entity_poly.type
_entity_poly.pdbx_seq_one_letter_code
_entity_poly.pdbx_strand_id
1 'polypeptide(L)'
;HEATHQLNEQVGHTPPDKWVNEGLASYFGASKLEDYNLTPGKIEAKAYPVWWLGKLRPTGDMQKDFASGRVVPLRALISNSGGPDLDTHVNQWYLGYWSLTHFLLHGEKGKYAEGYRKLLAGKSATLADFERDIGPVDVVQKEWYQYLQGLAGDDVAGNVIVVQ
;
A
#
# COMPACT_ATOMS: atom_id res chain seq x y z
N HIS A 1 7.53 -11.29 4.22
CA HIS A 1 6.14 -11.03 4.61
C HIS A 1 5.86 -11.58 6.01
N GLU A 2 5.92 -12.91 6.21
CA GLU A 2 5.65 -13.55 7.50
C GLU A 2 6.59 -13.08 8.62
N ALA A 3 7.88 -12.91 8.32
CA ALA A 3 8.85 -12.40 9.28
C ALA A 3 8.50 -10.99 9.80
N THR A 4 7.89 -10.15 8.95
CA THR A 4 7.43 -8.81 9.34
C THR A 4 6.25 -8.90 10.31
N HIS A 5 5.31 -9.82 10.06
CA HIS A 5 4.19 -10.05 10.98
C HIS A 5 4.69 -10.50 12.36
N GLN A 6 5.61 -11.48 12.40
CA GLN A 6 6.20 -11.97 13.65
C GLN A 6 6.93 -10.84 14.40
N LEU A 7 7.68 -10.01 13.69
CA LEU A 7 8.39 -8.90 14.30
C LEU A 7 7.41 -7.87 14.89
N ASN A 8 6.35 -7.54 14.17
CA ASN A 8 5.33 -6.61 14.64
C ASN A 8 4.61 -7.13 15.89
N GLU A 9 4.29 -8.42 15.94
CA GLU A 9 3.68 -9.04 17.11
C GLU A 9 4.60 -9.04 18.33
N GLN A 10 5.89 -9.32 18.13
CA GLN A 10 6.86 -9.39 19.22
C GLN A 10 7.24 -8.04 19.79
N VAL A 11 7.35 -7.02 18.93
CA VAL A 11 7.82 -5.69 19.33
C VAL A 11 6.67 -4.80 19.80
N GLY A 12 5.44 -5.06 19.34
CA GLY A 12 4.22 -4.37 19.79
C GLY A 12 4.20 -2.86 19.52
N HIS A 13 4.97 -2.39 18.53
CA HIS A 13 5.17 -0.97 18.27
C HIS A 13 4.37 -0.40 17.10
N THR A 14 3.59 -1.23 16.41
CA THR A 14 2.73 -0.78 15.31
C THR A 14 1.27 -1.01 15.63
N PRO A 15 0.36 -0.15 15.11
CA PRO A 15 -1.06 -0.39 15.24
C PRO A 15 -1.47 -1.77 14.72
N PRO A 16 -2.43 -2.46 15.38
CA PRO A 16 -2.84 -3.80 14.97
C PRO A 16 -3.77 -3.83 13.75
N ASP A 17 -4.09 -2.67 13.20
CA ASP A 17 -5.00 -2.55 12.07
C ASP A 17 -4.48 -3.31 10.85
N LYS A 18 -5.36 -4.03 10.19
CA LYS A 18 -4.99 -4.93 9.09
C LYS A 18 -4.25 -4.22 7.96
N TRP A 19 -4.70 -3.02 7.57
CA TRP A 19 -4.05 -2.30 6.47
C TRP A 19 -2.60 -1.90 6.78
N VAL A 20 -2.29 -1.61 8.04
CA VAL A 20 -0.92 -1.34 8.49
C VAL A 20 -0.08 -2.61 8.46
N ASN A 21 -0.58 -3.68 9.07
CA ASN A 21 0.16 -4.95 9.16
C ASN A 21 0.41 -5.57 7.79
N GLU A 22 -0.64 -5.70 6.97
CA GLU A 22 -0.50 -6.25 5.62
C GLU A 22 0.28 -5.33 4.70
N GLY A 23 0.10 -4.02 4.85
CA GLY A 23 0.82 -3.03 4.07
C GLY A 23 2.32 -3.06 4.32
N LEU A 24 2.75 -3.07 5.58
CA LEU A 24 4.17 -3.16 5.94
C LEU A 24 4.76 -4.51 5.54
N ALA A 25 4.05 -5.61 5.79
CA ALA A 25 4.52 -6.94 5.41
C ALA A 25 4.71 -7.06 3.89
N SER A 26 3.77 -6.55 3.11
CA SER A 26 3.86 -6.52 1.65
C SER A 26 4.95 -5.57 1.15
N TYR A 27 5.10 -4.42 1.79
CA TYR A 27 6.13 -3.44 1.47
C TYR A 27 7.53 -4.02 1.61
N PHE A 28 7.84 -4.63 2.75
CA PHE A 28 9.14 -5.26 2.96
C PHE A 28 9.30 -6.53 2.12
N GLY A 29 8.25 -7.34 1.99
CA GLY A 29 8.27 -8.55 1.17
C GLY A 29 8.46 -8.29 -0.33
N ALA A 30 8.04 -7.13 -0.81
CA ALA A 30 8.24 -6.69 -2.19
C ALA A 30 9.39 -5.70 -2.36
N SER A 31 10.20 -5.49 -1.34
CA SER A 31 11.44 -4.72 -1.43
C SER A 31 12.59 -5.60 -1.92
N LYS A 32 13.46 -5.00 -2.73
CA LYS A 32 14.55 -5.75 -3.39
C LYS A 32 15.62 -6.18 -2.39
N LEU A 33 15.99 -7.45 -2.46
CA LEU A 33 17.09 -8.04 -1.71
C LEU A 33 18.23 -8.39 -2.69
N GLU A 34 19.37 -7.75 -2.51
CA GLU A 34 20.59 -8.00 -3.31
C GLU A 34 21.76 -8.24 -2.36
N ASP A 35 22.49 -9.34 -2.52
CA ASP A 35 23.67 -9.68 -1.71
C ASP A 35 23.40 -9.60 -0.19
N TYR A 36 22.25 -10.12 0.26
CA TYR A 36 21.77 -10.04 1.65
C TYR A 36 21.47 -8.62 2.16
N ASN A 37 21.47 -7.62 1.29
CA ASN A 37 21.09 -6.26 1.63
C ASN A 37 19.67 -5.93 1.13
N LEU A 38 18.76 -5.71 2.04
CA LEU A 38 17.42 -5.25 1.74
C LEU A 38 17.42 -3.74 1.52
N THR A 39 16.89 -3.30 0.37
CA THR A 39 16.65 -1.88 0.11
C THR A 39 15.16 -1.58 0.22
N PRO A 40 14.70 -1.07 1.36
CA PRO A 40 13.27 -0.77 1.55
C PRO A 40 12.74 0.20 0.50
N GLY A 41 11.62 -0.16 -0.12
CA GLY A 41 10.97 0.66 -1.15
C GLY A 41 11.50 0.50 -2.57
N LYS A 42 12.67 -0.14 -2.77
CA LYS A 42 13.11 -0.55 -4.09
C LYS A 42 12.30 -1.77 -4.52
N ILE A 43 11.47 -1.63 -5.54
CA ILE A 43 10.43 -2.60 -5.86
C ILE A 43 11.01 -3.85 -6.50
N GLU A 44 10.68 -5.03 -5.94
CA GLU A 44 10.93 -6.33 -6.56
C GLU A 44 9.70 -6.72 -7.40
N ALA A 45 9.82 -6.58 -8.71
CA ALA A 45 8.71 -6.80 -9.64
C ALA A 45 8.16 -8.24 -9.63
N LYS A 46 8.99 -9.21 -9.23
CA LYS A 46 8.59 -10.63 -9.16
C LYS A 46 7.93 -11.02 -7.84
N ALA A 47 7.94 -10.12 -6.84
CA ALA A 47 7.34 -10.39 -5.54
C ALA A 47 5.83 -10.15 -5.56
N TYR A 48 5.10 -10.91 -4.74
CA TYR A 48 3.68 -10.67 -4.50
C TYR A 48 3.51 -9.45 -3.56
N PRO A 49 2.55 -8.56 -3.80
CA PRO A 49 1.54 -8.57 -4.87
C PRO A 49 1.98 -7.86 -6.16
N VAL A 50 3.19 -7.36 -6.25
CA VAL A 50 3.67 -6.50 -7.34
C VAL A 50 3.58 -7.18 -8.71
N TRP A 51 3.87 -8.48 -8.79
CA TRP A 51 3.79 -9.19 -10.07
C TRP A 51 2.38 -9.17 -10.70
N TRP A 52 1.35 -8.92 -9.89
CA TRP A 52 -0.04 -8.83 -10.36
C TRP A 52 -0.41 -7.44 -10.87
N LEU A 53 0.46 -6.44 -10.65
CA LEU A 53 0.22 -5.03 -10.97
C LEU A 53 -0.12 -4.81 -12.46
N GLY A 54 0.53 -5.54 -13.37
CA GLY A 54 0.24 -5.48 -14.80
C GLY A 54 -1.17 -5.95 -15.18
N LYS A 55 -1.81 -6.73 -14.34
CA LYS A 55 -3.20 -7.21 -14.53
C LYS A 55 -4.25 -6.26 -13.96
N LEU A 56 -3.85 -5.32 -13.14
CA LEU A 56 -4.76 -4.38 -12.50
C LEU A 56 -5.47 -3.47 -13.51
N ARG A 57 -4.73 -2.91 -14.45
CA ARG A 57 -5.19 -2.08 -15.57
C ARG A 57 -6.21 -1.01 -15.16
N PRO A 58 -5.83 -0.06 -14.30
CA PRO A 58 -6.72 1.05 -13.93
C PRO A 58 -7.18 1.81 -15.17
N THR A 59 -8.46 2.15 -15.21
CA THR A 59 -9.05 2.81 -16.39
C THR A 59 -8.76 4.32 -16.47
N GLY A 60 -8.32 4.92 -15.36
CA GLY A 60 -8.21 6.37 -15.21
C GLY A 60 -9.48 7.02 -14.65
N ASP A 61 -10.59 6.28 -14.62
CA ASP A 61 -11.82 6.69 -13.95
C ASP A 61 -11.89 6.00 -12.58
N MET A 62 -11.50 6.75 -11.55
CA MET A 62 -11.40 6.24 -10.19
C MET A 62 -12.73 5.66 -9.68
N GLN A 63 -13.84 6.34 -9.92
CA GLN A 63 -15.15 5.89 -9.44
C GLN A 63 -15.60 4.61 -10.15
N LYS A 64 -15.32 4.51 -11.44
CA LYS A 64 -15.59 3.30 -12.23
C LYS A 64 -14.77 2.13 -11.72
N ASP A 65 -13.51 2.34 -11.42
CA ASP A 65 -12.62 1.29 -10.92
C ASP A 65 -13.02 0.83 -9.51
N PHE A 66 -13.47 1.73 -8.67
CA PHE A 66 -14.05 1.38 -7.37
C PHE A 66 -15.34 0.58 -7.50
N ALA A 67 -16.26 1.03 -8.35
CA ALA A 67 -17.55 0.36 -8.55
C ALA A 67 -17.40 -1.04 -9.12
N SER A 68 -16.41 -1.27 -9.97
CA SER A 68 -16.14 -2.59 -10.57
C SER A 68 -15.33 -3.53 -9.68
N GLY A 69 -14.81 -3.06 -8.56
CA GLY A 69 -13.90 -3.83 -7.69
C GLY A 69 -12.48 -3.94 -8.25
N ARG A 70 -12.16 -3.25 -9.34
CA ARG A 70 -10.81 -3.23 -9.91
C ARG A 70 -9.79 -2.64 -8.96
N VAL A 71 -10.17 -1.60 -8.25
CA VAL A 71 -9.36 -0.95 -7.22
C VAL A 71 -10.19 -0.85 -5.95
N VAL A 72 -9.60 -1.15 -4.81
CA VAL A 72 -10.28 -1.05 -3.52
C VAL A 72 -10.15 0.37 -2.99
N PRO A 73 -11.25 1.05 -2.62
CA PRO A 73 -11.19 2.42 -2.08
C PRO A 73 -10.39 2.48 -0.77
N LEU A 74 -9.72 3.60 -0.51
CA LEU A 74 -8.96 3.78 0.74
C LEU A 74 -9.80 3.61 2.00
N ARG A 75 -11.05 4.08 1.98
CA ARG A 75 -11.95 3.90 3.14
C ARG A 75 -12.16 2.44 3.47
N ALA A 76 -12.30 1.60 2.44
CA ALA A 76 -12.45 0.15 2.63
C ALA A 76 -11.16 -0.49 3.13
N LEU A 77 -10.01 -0.12 2.59
CA LEU A 77 -8.70 -0.60 3.06
C LEU A 77 -8.47 -0.27 4.52
N ILE A 78 -8.69 0.98 4.91
CA ILE A 78 -8.39 1.49 6.26
C ILE A 78 -9.37 0.93 7.28
N SER A 79 -10.68 0.95 6.98
CA SER A 79 -11.71 0.45 7.90
C SER A 79 -11.87 -1.07 7.89
N ASN A 80 -11.25 -1.75 6.95
CA ASN A 80 -11.42 -3.19 6.72
C ASN A 80 -12.90 -3.59 6.56
N SER A 81 -13.69 -2.74 5.91
CA SER A 81 -15.12 -2.95 5.69
C SER A 81 -15.59 -2.24 4.44
N GLY A 82 -16.66 -2.75 3.82
CA GLY A 82 -17.08 -2.29 2.50
C GLY A 82 -16.12 -2.78 1.41
N GLY A 83 -16.22 -2.20 0.23
CA GLY A 83 -15.39 -2.63 -0.90
C GLY A 83 -15.78 -3.99 -1.48
N PRO A 84 -15.01 -4.51 -2.42
CA PRO A 84 -15.28 -5.80 -3.06
C PRO A 84 -15.01 -6.95 -2.10
N ASP A 85 -15.62 -8.11 -2.38
CA ASP A 85 -15.40 -9.34 -1.63
C ASP A 85 -13.91 -9.72 -1.64
N LEU A 86 -13.34 -9.96 -0.44
CA LEU A 86 -11.92 -10.28 -0.30
C LEU A 86 -11.55 -11.60 -0.97
N ASP A 87 -12.41 -12.63 -0.86
CA ASP A 87 -12.10 -13.96 -1.38
C ASP A 87 -11.98 -13.96 -2.91
N THR A 88 -12.76 -13.11 -3.58
CA THR A 88 -12.74 -12.99 -5.05
C THR A 88 -11.83 -11.89 -5.56
N HIS A 89 -11.38 -10.97 -4.69
CA HIS A 89 -10.58 -9.79 -5.05
C HIS A 89 -9.29 -9.68 -4.22
N VAL A 90 -8.74 -10.80 -3.78
CA VAL A 90 -7.56 -10.82 -2.90
C VAL A 90 -6.38 -10.02 -3.47
N ASN A 91 -6.12 -10.13 -4.75
CA ASN A 91 -4.99 -9.41 -5.38
C ASN A 91 -5.19 -7.90 -5.37
N GLN A 92 -6.43 -7.44 -5.57
CA GLN A 92 -6.77 -6.02 -5.52
C GLN A 92 -6.62 -5.46 -4.11
N TRP A 93 -7.02 -6.21 -3.09
CA TRP A 93 -6.83 -5.82 -1.68
C TRP A 93 -5.34 -5.71 -1.33
N TYR A 94 -4.53 -6.71 -1.69
CA TYR A 94 -3.10 -6.71 -1.38
C TYR A 94 -2.32 -5.67 -2.18
N LEU A 95 -2.68 -5.42 -3.43
CA LEU A 95 -2.14 -4.29 -4.19
C LEU A 95 -2.52 -2.95 -3.54
N GLY A 96 -3.72 -2.86 -3.00
CA GLY A 96 -4.15 -1.70 -2.22
C GLY A 96 -3.27 -1.47 -0.99
N TYR A 97 -3.09 -2.49 -0.17
CA TYR A 97 -2.23 -2.41 1.03
C TYR A 97 -0.79 -2.03 0.68
N TRP A 98 -0.20 -2.75 -0.25
CA TRP A 98 1.18 -2.51 -0.67
C TRP A 98 1.37 -1.13 -1.25
N SER A 99 0.54 -0.74 -2.22
CA SER A 99 0.68 0.54 -2.91
C SER A 99 0.41 1.74 -2.01
N LEU A 100 -0.54 1.61 -1.08
CA LEU A 100 -0.79 2.66 -0.10
C LEU A 100 0.42 2.87 0.81
N THR A 101 0.99 1.80 1.34
CA THR A 101 2.19 1.88 2.18
C THR A 101 3.37 2.49 1.42
N HIS A 102 3.60 2.02 0.20
CA HIS A 102 4.65 2.55 -0.66
C HIS A 102 4.43 4.03 -0.97
N PHE A 103 3.20 4.41 -1.30
CA PHE A 103 2.81 5.80 -1.56
C PHE A 103 3.01 6.70 -0.34
N LEU A 104 2.57 6.28 0.84
CA LEU A 104 2.71 7.08 2.06
C LEU A 104 4.17 7.33 2.43
N LEU A 105 5.07 6.39 2.14
CA LEU A 105 6.50 6.53 2.42
C LEU A 105 7.24 7.28 1.32
N HIS A 106 6.89 7.10 0.06
CA HIS A 106 7.71 7.54 -1.08
C HIS A 106 6.97 8.41 -2.10
N GLY A 107 5.65 8.37 -2.13
CA GLY A 107 4.86 9.15 -3.09
C GLY A 107 4.98 10.66 -2.84
N GLU A 108 4.78 11.46 -3.87
CA GLU A 108 4.80 12.92 -3.77
C GLU A 108 6.07 13.44 -3.06
N LYS A 109 7.22 12.87 -3.39
CA LYS A 109 8.53 13.20 -2.78
C LYS A 109 8.56 13.04 -1.25
N GLY A 110 7.81 12.08 -0.73
CA GLY A 110 7.75 11.80 0.70
C GLY A 110 6.83 12.72 1.50
N LYS A 111 5.90 13.39 0.84
CA LYS A 111 4.94 14.32 1.45
C LYS A 111 4.25 13.75 2.70
N TYR A 112 3.91 12.46 2.67
CA TYR A 112 3.15 11.80 3.74
C TYR A 112 4.00 10.95 4.69
N ALA A 113 5.30 10.87 4.45
CA ALA A 113 6.17 9.96 5.20
C ALA A 113 6.21 10.26 6.70
N GLU A 114 6.30 11.52 7.07
CA GLU A 114 6.33 11.93 8.48
C GLU A 114 4.99 11.64 9.18
N GLY A 115 3.87 11.99 8.53
CA GLY A 115 2.54 11.69 9.05
C GLY A 115 2.30 10.19 9.21
N TYR A 116 2.78 9.39 8.26
CA TYR A 116 2.67 7.93 8.35
C TYR A 116 3.52 7.37 9.50
N ARG A 117 4.74 7.86 9.70
CA ARG A 117 5.57 7.46 10.85
C ARG A 117 4.91 7.81 12.19
N LYS A 118 4.25 8.98 12.26
CA LYS A 118 3.50 9.40 13.44
C LYS A 118 2.32 8.45 13.70
N LEU A 119 1.58 8.08 12.66
CA LEU A 119 0.50 7.10 12.75
C LEU A 119 1.01 5.74 13.25
N LEU A 120 2.14 5.28 12.73
CA LEU A 120 2.75 4.01 13.13
C LEU A 120 3.19 3.99 14.60
N ALA A 121 3.54 5.13 15.16
CA ALA A 121 3.91 5.27 16.57
C ALA A 121 2.69 5.27 17.51
N GLY A 122 1.47 5.38 16.97
CA GLY A 122 0.24 5.36 17.73
C GLY A 122 -0.25 3.94 18.05
N LYS A 123 -1.37 3.86 18.75
CA LYS A 123 -1.96 2.58 19.20
C LYS A 123 -3.01 2.02 18.23
N SER A 124 -3.49 2.84 17.31
CA SER A 124 -4.51 2.48 16.33
C SER A 124 -4.27 3.23 15.03
N ALA A 125 -4.83 2.73 13.95
CA ALA A 125 -4.77 3.32 12.63
C ALA A 125 -6.15 3.28 11.97
N THR A 126 -7.14 3.81 12.69
CA THR A 126 -8.51 3.97 12.21
C THR A 126 -8.58 5.08 11.15
N LEU A 127 -9.73 5.22 10.51
CA LEU A 127 -9.96 6.31 9.57
C LEU A 127 -9.74 7.69 10.23
N ALA A 128 -10.19 7.85 11.48
CA ALA A 128 -9.97 9.09 12.24
C ALA A 128 -8.48 9.36 12.50
N ASP A 129 -7.71 8.33 12.85
CA ASP A 129 -6.26 8.42 13.04
C ASP A 129 -5.56 8.78 11.73
N PHE A 130 -5.97 8.18 10.62
CA PHE A 130 -5.45 8.48 9.30
C PHE A 130 -5.68 9.96 8.93
N GLU A 131 -6.89 10.46 9.13
CA GLU A 131 -7.21 11.86 8.81
C GLU A 131 -6.47 12.84 9.71
N ARG A 132 -6.26 12.51 10.98
CA ARG A 132 -5.50 13.34 11.93
C ARG A 132 -4.02 13.44 11.55
N ASP A 133 -3.37 12.31 11.25
CA ASP A 133 -1.92 12.25 11.09
C ASP A 133 -1.45 12.41 9.64
N ILE A 134 -2.26 12.00 8.67
CA ILE A 134 -1.91 12.01 7.25
C ILE A 134 -2.67 13.10 6.50
N GLY A 135 -3.99 13.08 6.54
CA GLY A 135 -4.83 14.09 5.89
C GLY A 135 -6.19 13.55 5.48
N PRO A 136 -7.03 14.43 4.90
CA PRO A 136 -8.36 14.04 4.45
C PRO A 136 -8.30 12.85 3.49
N VAL A 137 -9.01 11.78 3.80
CA VAL A 137 -8.92 10.53 3.03
C VAL A 137 -9.27 10.72 1.55
N ASP A 138 -10.23 11.57 1.24
CA ASP A 138 -10.64 11.78 -0.16
C ASP A 138 -9.58 12.51 -0.99
N VAL A 139 -8.80 13.39 -0.36
CA VAL A 139 -7.65 14.07 -0.99
C VAL A 139 -6.51 13.08 -1.22
N VAL A 140 -6.14 12.36 -0.18
CA VAL A 140 -5.07 11.36 -0.23
C VAL A 140 -5.42 10.26 -1.24
N GLN A 141 -6.68 9.83 -1.30
CA GLN A 141 -7.15 8.81 -2.22
C GLN A 141 -6.93 9.20 -3.69
N LYS A 142 -7.20 10.45 -4.06
CA LYS A 142 -6.96 10.92 -5.43
C LYS A 142 -5.48 10.85 -5.81
N GLU A 143 -4.61 11.32 -4.93
CA GLU A 143 -3.17 11.31 -5.15
C GLU A 143 -2.63 9.86 -5.19
N TRP A 144 -3.10 9.01 -4.29
CA TRP A 144 -2.75 7.59 -4.29
C TRP A 144 -3.22 6.86 -5.55
N TYR A 145 -4.45 7.13 -6.01
CA TYR A 145 -4.97 6.51 -7.23
C TYR A 145 -4.10 6.88 -8.44
N GLN A 146 -3.71 8.14 -8.57
CA GLN A 146 -2.80 8.58 -9.63
C GLN A 146 -1.44 7.90 -9.53
N TYR A 147 -0.92 7.74 -8.32
CA TYR A 147 0.32 7.01 -8.06
C TYR A 147 0.22 5.55 -8.47
N LEU A 148 -0.84 4.87 -8.07
CA LEU A 148 -1.13 3.48 -8.44
C LEU A 148 -1.25 3.32 -9.97
N GLN A 149 -1.92 4.25 -10.62
CA GLN A 149 -2.07 4.27 -12.06
C GLN A 149 -0.71 4.42 -12.76
N GLY A 150 0.16 5.26 -12.26
CA GLY A 150 1.55 5.41 -12.75
C GLY A 150 2.35 4.13 -12.57
N LEU A 151 2.29 3.50 -11.41
CA LEU A 151 2.97 2.22 -11.16
C LEU A 151 2.48 1.11 -12.10
N ALA A 152 1.17 1.04 -12.34
CA ALA A 152 0.57 0.02 -13.21
C ALA A 152 0.84 0.28 -14.71
N GLY A 153 1.04 1.55 -15.09
CA GLY A 153 1.36 1.95 -16.46
C GLY A 153 2.82 1.78 -16.82
N ASP A 154 3.71 1.88 -15.85
CA ASP A 154 5.12 1.61 -16.04
C ASP A 154 5.32 0.11 -16.23
N ASP A 155 6.16 -0.28 -17.18
CA ASP A 155 6.50 -1.69 -17.37
C ASP A 155 7.38 -2.15 -16.21
N VAL A 156 6.74 -2.51 -15.10
CA VAL A 156 7.42 -3.00 -13.90
C VAL A 156 8.07 -4.36 -14.16
N ALA A 157 7.63 -5.09 -15.21
CA ALA A 157 8.13 -6.43 -15.54
C ALA A 157 9.58 -6.47 -16.00
N GLY A 158 10.20 -5.34 -16.29
CA GLY A 158 11.60 -5.26 -16.72
C GLY A 158 12.40 -4.17 -16.03
N ASN A 159 11.77 -3.25 -15.33
CA ASN A 159 12.42 -2.07 -14.79
C ASN A 159 12.32 -2.04 -13.26
N VAL A 160 13.45 -1.76 -12.64
CA VAL A 160 13.51 -1.45 -11.22
C VAL A 160 13.02 0.00 -11.06
N ILE A 161 11.85 0.18 -10.44
CA ILE A 161 11.41 1.51 -10.03
C ILE A 161 12.28 1.90 -8.83
N VAL A 162 13.19 2.84 -9.06
CA VAL A 162 14.02 3.39 -7.99
C VAL A 162 13.20 4.43 -7.25
N VAL A 163 12.99 4.17 -5.97
CA VAL A 163 12.35 5.12 -5.08
C VAL A 163 13.39 6.19 -4.72
N GLN A 164 13.09 7.40 -5.10
CA GLN A 164 13.92 8.56 -4.73
C GLN A 164 13.59 9.04 -3.32
#